data_2f723b3c72a3c61865a3cac5414a5f68
#
_entry.id   2f723b3c72a3c61865a3cac5414a5f68
#
_cell.length_a   1.000
_cell.length_b   1.000
_cell.length_c   1.000
_cell.angle_alpha   90.00
_cell.angle_beta   90.00
_cell.angle_gamma   90.00
#
_symmetry.space_group_name_H-M   'P 1'
#
loop_
_entity.id
_entity.type
_entity.pdbx_description
1 polymer ?
#
loop_
_entity_poly.entity_id
_entity_poly.type
_entity_poly.pdbx_seq_one_letter_code
_entity_poly.pdbx_strand_id
1 'polypeptide(L)'
;SRIKSLDLSDSDKEAYIEKNKEYVQKYVIPMYKDSKSALKNLLGTSKNERGMAGFGEEGKKYYEAIVRDKTGSDMSTEEVIEYIDAKIKALYLDLYSLMTSNPDILDQYDKFEISITDPDEVMKFIISKMGDDFPEPVTTDYNIEYLDKSSEVETTMAYYITPPIDNIGINNIKINGSALADNTIQTYVSIAHEGIPGHMMQYTSFFNNENISNVRKYAGIIAPSEGWAQYASLNTLEYIVEEEGYKKDLAEIIAIDERIGYLIQTRFDLGVNYEDWDLDDANAYANGMYDEEVVKILYDAVVGDPGEIIPYAYGTEYMYDLRDEYFDKKGKDVK
;
A
#
# COMPACT_ATOMS: atom_id res chain seq x y z
N SER A 1 -27.87 6.20 5.72
CA SER A 1 -27.66 5.22 6.81
C SER A 1 -28.17 3.86 6.36
N ARG A 2 -27.40 2.80 6.56
CA ARG A 2 -27.75 1.41 6.18
C ARG A 2 -29.14 0.99 6.70
N ILE A 3 -29.58 1.50 7.85
CA ILE A 3 -30.92 1.21 8.40
C ILE A 3 -32.03 1.65 7.45
N LYS A 4 -31.84 2.74 6.69
CA LYS A 4 -32.86 3.23 5.76
C LYS A 4 -33.06 2.32 4.55
N SER A 5 -32.04 1.56 4.16
CA SER A 5 -32.08 0.63 3.02
C SER A 5 -32.59 -0.77 3.37
N LEU A 6 -32.79 -1.07 4.66
CA LEU A 6 -33.30 -2.37 5.08
C LEU A 6 -34.79 -2.54 4.70
N ASP A 7 -35.20 -3.77 4.41
CA ASP A 7 -36.59 -4.14 4.17
C ASP A 7 -37.33 -4.29 5.52
N LEU A 8 -37.65 -3.14 6.10
CA LEU A 8 -38.34 -3.00 7.38
C LEU A 8 -39.42 -1.94 7.30
N SER A 9 -40.40 -1.97 8.22
CA SER A 9 -41.36 -0.89 8.33
C SER A 9 -40.70 0.45 8.68
N ASP A 10 -41.29 1.57 8.28
CA ASP A 10 -40.73 2.90 8.61
C ASP A 10 -40.63 3.10 10.11
N SER A 11 -41.63 2.61 10.88
CA SER A 11 -41.62 2.65 12.34
C SER A 11 -40.43 1.88 12.94
N ASP A 12 -40.09 0.72 12.41
CA ASP A 12 -38.94 -0.08 12.88
C ASP A 12 -37.62 0.62 12.50
N LYS A 13 -37.54 1.19 11.30
CA LYS A 13 -36.37 1.97 10.88
C LYS A 13 -36.12 3.15 11.80
N GLU A 14 -37.16 3.91 12.13
CA GLU A 14 -37.06 5.03 13.08
C GLU A 14 -36.62 4.56 14.46
N ALA A 15 -37.21 3.48 14.98
CA ALA A 15 -36.83 2.92 16.27
C ALA A 15 -35.34 2.48 16.30
N TYR A 16 -34.87 1.83 15.25
CA TYR A 16 -33.43 1.44 15.13
C TYR A 16 -32.52 2.65 15.03
N ILE A 17 -32.91 3.70 14.30
CA ILE A 17 -32.12 4.93 14.20
C ILE A 17 -31.99 5.60 15.56
N GLU A 18 -33.07 5.73 16.32
CA GLU A 18 -33.02 6.33 17.65
C GLU A 18 -32.22 5.47 18.66
N LYS A 19 -32.38 4.16 18.62
CA LYS A 19 -31.56 3.24 19.42
C LYS A 19 -30.07 3.31 19.07
N ASN A 20 -29.75 3.44 17.79
CA ASN A 20 -28.37 3.62 17.35
C ASN A 20 -27.77 4.94 17.86
N LYS A 21 -28.53 6.04 17.81
CA LYS A 21 -28.10 7.33 18.38
C LYS A 21 -27.86 7.24 19.89
N GLU A 22 -28.79 6.59 20.63
CA GLU A 22 -28.64 6.36 22.08
C GLU A 22 -27.35 5.57 22.37
N TYR A 23 -27.09 4.49 21.62
CA TYR A 23 -25.90 3.65 21.82
C TYR A 23 -24.59 4.37 21.46
N VAL A 24 -24.58 5.16 20.39
CA VAL A 24 -23.42 6.00 20.04
C VAL A 24 -23.11 6.98 21.17
N GLN A 25 -24.14 7.67 21.71
CA GLN A 25 -23.92 8.62 22.78
C GLN A 25 -23.52 7.94 24.11
N LYS A 26 -24.10 6.78 24.41
CA LYS A 26 -23.90 6.10 25.69
C LYS A 26 -22.62 5.25 25.76
N TYR A 27 -22.23 4.70 24.66
CA TYR A 27 -21.11 3.72 24.62
C TYR A 27 -19.95 4.15 23.72
N VAL A 28 -20.23 4.56 22.48
CA VAL A 28 -19.16 4.82 21.50
C VAL A 28 -18.39 6.09 21.85
N ILE A 29 -19.10 7.21 22.08
CA ILE A 29 -18.45 8.48 22.42
C ILE A 29 -17.67 8.40 23.75
N PRO A 30 -18.20 7.83 24.84
CA PRO A 30 -17.44 7.63 26.07
C PRO A 30 -16.22 6.74 25.86
N MET A 31 -16.35 5.62 25.14
CA MET A 31 -15.21 4.73 24.82
C MET A 31 -14.05 5.50 24.19
N TYR A 32 -14.31 6.33 23.15
CA TYR A 32 -13.25 7.15 22.55
C TYR A 32 -12.66 8.17 23.51
N LYS A 33 -13.46 8.79 24.38
CA LYS A 33 -12.97 9.72 25.40
C LYS A 33 -12.07 9.03 26.42
N ASP A 34 -12.46 7.85 26.87
CA ASP A 34 -11.70 7.06 27.85
C ASP A 34 -10.41 6.55 27.23
N SER A 35 -10.45 6.03 26.00
CA SER A 35 -9.26 5.62 25.25
C SER A 35 -8.29 6.79 25.05
N LYS A 36 -8.79 7.95 24.62
CA LYS A 36 -7.97 9.17 24.49
C LYS A 36 -7.31 9.57 25.82
N SER A 37 -8.06 9.47 26.94
CA SER A 37 -7.52 9.77 28.27
C SER A 37 -6.45 8.77 28.69
N ALA A 38 -6.69 7.48 28.46
CA ALA A 38 -5.72 6.42 28.76
C ALA A 38 -4.42 6.59 27.95
N LEU A 39 -4.54 6.82 26.62
CA LEU A 39 -3.38 7.07 25.75
C LEU A 39 -2.58 8.31 26.15
N LYS A 40 -3.26 9.40 26.56
CA LYS A 40 -2.57 10.60 27.08
C LYS A 40 -1.72 10.31 28.31
N ASN A 41 -2.15 9.37 29.16
CA ASN A 41 -1.37 8.97 30.35
C ASN A 41 -0.14 8.13 29.99
N LEU A 42 -0.08 7.58 28.79
CA LEU A 42 1.07 6.82 28.28
C LEU A 42 2.10 7.70 27.55
N LEU A 43 1.75 8.96 27.21
CA LEU A 43 2.70 9.85 26.55
C LEU A 43 3.96 10.03 27.40
N GLY A 44 5.14 9.82 26.78
CA GLY A 44 6.44 9.94 27.42
C GLY A 44 6.77 8.82 28.41
N THR A 45 5.97 7.74 28.47
CA THR A 45 6.28 6.57 29.33
C THR A 45 7.09 5.51 28.59
N SER A 46 7.07 5.51 27.25
CA SER A 46 7.90 4.60 26.45
C SER A 46 9.38 4.92 26.66
N LYS A 47 10.18 3.86 26.82
CA LYS A 47 11.63 3.93 26.96
C LYS A 47 12.35 3.15 25.86
N ASN A 48 11.58 2.52 24.97
CA ASN A 48 12.15 1.80 23.85
C ASN A 48 12.30 2.75 22.66
N GLU A 49 13.54 3.03 22.30
CA GLU A 49 13.92 3.83 21.13
C GLU A 49 14.64 2.97 20.08
N ARG A 50 14.67 1.65 20.27
CA ARG A 50 15.46 0.70 19.45
C ARG A 50 14.59 -0.37 18.77
N GLY A 51 13.29 -0.16 18.63
CA GLY A 51 12.40 -1.14 18.01
C GLY A 51 12.32 -2.47 18.77
N MET A 52 11.99 -3.55 18.07
CA MET A 52 11.85 -4.89 18.64
C MET A 52 13.20 -5.47 19.10
N ALA A 53 14.29 -5.22 18.39
CA ALA A 53 15.61 -5.66 18.78
C ALA A 53 16.04 -5.13 20.16
N GLY A 54 15.56 -3.95 20.57
CA GLY A 54 15.78 -3.37 21.89
C GLY A 54 15.25 -4.21 23.06
N PHE A 55 14.37 -5.19 22.82
CA PHE A 55 13.92 -6.18 23.80
C PHE A 55 14.80 -7.45 23.84
N GLY A 56 15.95 -7.47 23.13
CA GLY A 56 16.87 -8.59 23.05
C GLY A 56 16.31 -9.78 22.27
N GLU A 57 16.76 -10.99 22.60
CA GLU A 57 16.42 -12.21 21.88
C GLU A 57 14.90 -12.48 21.76
N GLU A 58 14.13 -12.15 22.78
CA GLU A 58 12.68 -12.35 22.74
C GLU A 58 12.00 -11.34 21.80
N GLY A 59 12.53 -10.11 21.72
CA GLY A 59 12.06 -9.11 20.75
C GLY A 59 12.37 -9.52 19.32
N LYS A 60 13.56 -10.03 19.06
CA LYS A 60 13.95 -10.56 17.74
C LYS A 60 13.06 -11.72 17.30
N LYS A 61 12.84 -12.70 18.17
CA LYS A 61 11.91 -13.82 17.87
C LYS A 61 10.49 -13.36 17.58
N TYR A 62 10.03 -12.33 18.29
CA TYR A 62 8.71 -11.75 18.01
C TYR A 62 8.69 -11.08 16.64
N TYR A 63 9.77 -10.36 16.29
CA TYR A 63 9.89 -9.72 14.99
C TYR A 63 10.00 -10.74 13.83
N GLU A 64 10.69 -11.87 14.01
CA GLU A 64 10.68 -12.99 13.06
C GLU A 64 9.25 -13.48 12.76
N ALA A 65 8.40 -13.54 13.81
CA ALA A 65 7.00 -13.90 13.63
C ALA A 65 6.22 -12.81 12.84
N ILE A 66 6.53 -11.53 13.06
CA ILE A 66 5.97 -10.41 12.27
C ILE A 66 6.40 -10.54 10.82
N VAL A 67 7.69 -10.70 10.52
CA VAL A 67 8.20 -10.84 9.14
C VAL A 67 7.52 -12.01 8.42
N ARG A 68 7.39 -13.15 9.10
CA ARG A 68 6.72 -14.33 8.55
C ARG A 68 5.23 -14.08 8.25
N ASP A 69 4.53 -13.41 9.15
CA ASP A 69 3.11 -13.06 8.97
C ASP A 69 2.94 -12.06 7.83
N LYS A 70 3.77 -11.03 7.80
CA LYS A 70 3.72 -9.95 6.81
C LYS A 70 4.11 -10.43 5.40
N THR A 71 5.08 -11.32 5.27
CA THR A 71 5.49 -11.89 3.96
C THR A 71 4.63 -13.08 3.52
N GLY A 72 4.09 -13.85 4.47
CA GLY A 72 3.46 -15.13 4.20
C GLY A 72 4.44 -16.18 3.66
N SER A 73 5.74 -16.00 3.86
CA SER A 73 6.83 -16.83 3.38
C SER A 73 7.40 -17.71 4.48
N ASP A 74 7.99 -18.85 4.10
CA ASP A 74 8.79 -19.70 5.00
C ASP A 74 10.28 -19.30 5.07
N MET A 75 10.68 -18.23 4.39
CA MET A 75 12.04 -17.67 4.47
C MET A 75 12.33 -17.21 5.91
N SER A 76 13.57 -17.40 6.35
CA SER A 76 14.04 -16.77 7.59
C SER A 76 14.15 -15.26 7.43
N THR A 77 14.24 -14.51 8.53
CA THR A 77 14.39 -13.05 8.46
C THR A 77 15.69 -12.66 7.74
N GLU A 78 16.77 -13.42 7.92
CA GLU A 78 18.02 -13.22 7.21
C GLU A 78 17.87 -13.44 5.69
N GLU A 79 17.14 -14.48 5.28
CA GLU A 79 16.85 -14.72 3.87
C GLU A 79 16.00 -13.61 3.27
N VAL A 80 15.07 -13.04 4.03
CA VAL A 80 14.30 -11.85 3.60
C VAL A 80 15.21 -10.63 3.46
N ILE A 81 16.15 -10.40 4.38
CA ILE A 81 17.15 -9.33 4.28
C ILE A 81 17.98 -9.49 3.00
N GLU A 82 18.53 -10.69 2.76
CA GLU A 82 19.32 -10.98 1.56
C GLU A 82 18.49 -10.76 0.27
N TYR A 83 17.22 -11.14 0.28
CA TYR A 83 16.30 -10.92 -0.83
C TYR A 83 16.08 -9.42 -1.10
N ILE A 84 15.77 -8.64 -0.06
CA ILE A 84 15.58 -7.19 -0.17
C ILE A 84 16.84 -6.49 -0.68
N ASP A 85 18.01 -6.81 -0.10
CA ASP A 85 19.30 -6.23 -0.52
C ASP A 85 19.62 -6.56 -1.98
N ALA A 86 19.33 -7.79 -2.43
CA ALA A 86 19.51 -8.20 -3.82
C ALA A 86 18.60 -7.41 -4.77
N LYS A 87 17.34 -7.16 -4.38
CA LYS A 87 16.39 -6.37 -5.18
C LYS A 87 16.79 -4.91 -5.27
N ILE A 88 17.19 -4.29 -4.17
CA ILE A 88 17.73 -2.91 -4.17
C ILE A 88 18.89 -2.81 -5.17
N LYS A 89 19.84 -3.73 -5.09
CA LYS A 89 20.99 -3.73 -6.00
C LYS A 89 20.58 -3.90 -7.46
N ALA A 90 19.66 -4.81 -7.76
CA ALA A 90 19.17 -5.04 -9.13
C ALA A 90 18.51 -3.80 -9.69
N LEU A 91 17.62 -3.16 -8.93
CA LEU A 91 16.93 -1.96 -9.39
C LEU A 91 17.86 -0.76 -9.60
N TYR A 92 18.91 -0.60 -8.79
CA TYR A 92 19.92 0.42 -9.06
C TYR A 92 20.71 0.16 -10.35
N LEU A 93 20.94 -1.11 -10.71
CA LEU A 93 21.57 -1.44 -12.00
C LEU A 93 20.64 -1.15 -13.18
N ASP A 94 19.35 -1.43 -13.03
CA ASP A 94 18.34 -1.11 -14.05
C ASP A 94 18.21 0.41 -14.22
N LEU A 95 18.12 1.15 -13.11
CA LEU A 95 18.12 2.61 -13.10
C LEU A 95 19.35 3.18 -13.83
N TYR A 96 20.54 2.69 -13.52
CA TYR A 96 21.78 3.10 -14.19
C TYR A 96 21.75 2.79 -15.69
N SER A 97 21.20 1.64 -16.09
CA SER A 97 21.05 1.25 -17.49
C SER A 97 20.11 2.21 -18.23
N LEU A 98 18.96 2.55 -17.64
CA LEU A 98 18.00 3.53 -18.18
C LEU A 98 18.63 4.91 -18.35
N MET A 99 19.32 5.42 -17.32
CA MET A 99 20.01 6.69 -17.37
C MET A 99 21.12 6.74 -18.44
N THR A 100 21.78 5.60 -18.69
CA THR A 100 22.82 5.50 -19.72
C THR A 100 22.21 5.47 -21.12
N SER A 101 21.10 4.77 -21.31
CA SER A 101 20.39 4.66 -22.60
C SER A 101 19.59 5.91 -22.95
N ASN A 102 19.09 6.65 -21.94
CA ASN A 102 18.35 7.88 -22.09
C ASN A 102 18.90 8.95 -21.13
N PRO A 103 19.95 9.71 -21.51
CA PRO A 103 20.60 10.68 -20.62
C PRO A 103 19.69 11.82 -20.12
N ASP A 104 18.60 12.09 -20.84
CA ASP A 104 17.66 13.16 -20.47
C ASP A 104 16.52 12.68 -19.56
N ILE A 105 16.53 11.40 -19.13
CA ILE A 105 15.39 10.78 -18.44
C ILE A 105 15.14 11.39 -17.07
N LEU A 106 16.18 11.78 -16.34
CA LEU A 106 16.03 12.44 -15.04
C LEU A 106 15.42 13.84 -15.19
N ASP A 107 15.82 14.59 -16.23
CA ASP A 107 15.20 15.90 -16.53
C ASP A 107 13.73 15.75 -16.96
N GLN A 108 13.37 14.64 -17.61
CA GLN A 108 11.98 14.30 -17.91
C GLN A 108 11.22 13.92 -16.64
N TYR A 109 11.80 13.13 -15.75
CA TYR A 109 11.21 12.73 -14.47
C TYR A 109 10.93 13.96 -13.60
N ASP A 110 11.87 14.85 -13.44
CA ASP A 110 11.74 16.07 -12.64
C ASP A 110 10.66 17.04 -13.16
N LYS A 111 10.35 16.96 -14.46
CA LYS A 111 9.35 17.82 -15.12
C LYS A 111 8.02 17.15 -15.37
N PHE A 112 7.95 15.86 -15.08
CA PHE A 112 6.75 15.08 -15.37
C PHE A 112 5.62 15.45 -14.41
N GLU A 113 4.50 15.86 -14.98
CA GLU A 113 3.27 16.14 -14.27
C GLU A 113 2.12 15.41 -14.97
N ILE A 114 1.19 14.87 -14.21
CA ILE A 114 -0.01 14.22 -14.72
C ILE A 114 -1.12 15.25 -14.79
N SER A 115 -1.74 15.41 -15.97
CA SER A 115 -2.81 16.38 -16.21
C SER A 115 -4.15 15.95 -15.60
N ILE A 116 -4.38 14.66 -15.44
CA ILE A 116 -5.62 14.10 -14.86
C ILE A 116 -5.42 13.95 -13.35
N THR A 117 -6.07 14.80 -12.56
CA THR A 117 -5.91 14.84 -11.10
C THR A 117 -7.17 14.48 -10.30
N ASP A 118 -8.34 14.49 -10.96
CA ASP A 118 -9.58 14.04 -10.33
C ASP A 118 -9.60 12.52 -10.19
N PRO A 119 -9.81 11.96 -8.97
CA PRO A 119 -9.76 10.51 -8.75
C PRO A 119 -10.72 9.69 -9.62
N ASP A 120 -11.90 10.21 -9.91
CA ASP A 120 -12.87 9.51 -10.75
C ASP A 120 -12.46 9.55 -12.24
N GLU A 121 -11.85 10.64 -12.70
CA GLU A 121 -11.27 10.74 -14.04
C GLU A 121 -10.06 9.83 -14.20
N VAL A 122 -9.18 9.74 -13.21
CA VAL A 122 -8.05 8.79 -13.19
C VAL A 122 -8.56 7.35 -13.33
N MET A 123 -9.55 6.96 -12.52
CA MET A 123 -10.12 5.61 -12.59
C MET A 123 -10.72 5.30 -13.97
N LYS A 124 -11.50 6.20 -14.51
CA LYS A 124 -12.10 6.05 -15.86
C LYS A 124 -11.02 5.97 -16.95
N PHE A 125 -9.98 6.78 -16.85
CA PHE A 125 -8.85 6.75 -17.76
C PHE A 125 -8.18 5.37 -17.75
N ILE A 126 -7.79 4.86 -16.58
CA ILE A 126 -7.15 3.55 -16.43
C ILE A 126 -8.03 2.44 -17.00
N ILE A 127 -9.32 2.38 -16.63
CA ILE A 127 -10.26 1.38 -17.15
C ILE A 127 -10.33 1.43 -18.68
N SER A 128 -10.28 2.63 -19.29
CA SER A 128 -10.33 2.79 -20.74
C SER A 128 -9.07 2.32 -21.48
N LYS A 129 -7.93 2.28 -20.78
CA LYS A 129 -6.60 1.96 -21.36
C LYS A 129 -6.14 0.54 -21.07
N MET A 130 -6.57 -0.08 -19.96
CA MET A 130 -6.04 -1.36 -19.50
C MET A 130 -6.23 -2.54 -20.46
N GLY A 131 -7.27 -2.49 -21.31
CA GLY A 131 -7.49 -3.39 -22.45
C GLY A 131 -7.13 -4.85 -22.17
N ASP A 132 -6.19 -5.38 -22.98
CA ASP A 132 -5.71 -6.76 -22.90
C ASP A 132 -4.57 -6.98 -21.86
N ASP A 133 -4.09 -5.92 -21.19
CA ASP A 133 -2.98 -6.01 -20.24
C ASP A 133 -3.40 -6.58 -18.89
N PHE A 134 -4.69 -6.41 -18.54
CA PHE A 134 -5.29 -6.97 -17.34
C PHE A 134 -6.55 -7.79 -17.69
N PRO A 135 -6.92 -8.77 -16.85
CA PRO A 135 -8.21 -9.46 -16.99
C PRO A 135 -9.37 -8.46 -16.91
N GLU A 136 -10.50 -8.83 -17.53
CA GLU A 136 -11.70 -7.99 -17.44
C GLU A 136 -12.21 -7.94 -15.99
N PRO A 137 -12.46 -6.73 -15.41
CA PRO A 137 -12.97 -6.60 -14.06
C PRO A 137 -14.35 -7.26 -13.90
N VAL A 138 -14.58 -7.93 -12.78
CA VAL A 138 -15.90 -8.51 -12.44
C VAL A 138 -16.96 -7.42 -12.33
N THR A 139 -16.59 -6.24 -11.88
CA THR A 139 -17.44 -5.05 -11.80
C THR A 139 -16.60 -3.79 -11.95
N THR A 140 -17.19 -2.77 -12.56
CA THR A 140 -16.66 -1.40 -12.60
C THR A 140 -17.55 -0.42 -11.83
N ASP A 141 -18.47 -0.95 -11.02
CA ASP A 141 -19.32 -0.13 -10.14
C ASP A 141 -18.57 0.20 -8.86
N TYR A 142 -18.19 1.44 -8.68
CA TYR A 142 -17.49 1.95 -7.49
C TYR A 142 -18.06 3.27 -7.02
N ASN A 143 -17.68 3.66 -5.82
CA ASN A 143 -18.06 4.91 -5.19
C ASN A 143 -16.81 5.57 -4.61
N ILE A 144 -16.49 6.76 -5.06
CA ILE A 144 -15.39 7.55 -4.50
C ILE A 144 -15.98 8.57 -3.54
N GLU A 145 -15.50 8.57 -2.30
CA GLU A 145 -15.95 9.48 -1.25
C GLU A 145 -14.74 10.10 -0.54
N TYR A 146 -14.78 11.42 -0.39
CA TYR A 146 -13.78 12.13 0.41
C TYR A 146 -14.02 11.92 1.91
N LEU A 147 -12.93 11.81 2.66
CA LEU A 147 -12.99 11.75 4.12
C LEU A 147 -13.50 13.08 4.68
N ASP A 148 -14.16 13.00 5.84
CA ASP A 148 -14.33 14.20 6.66
C ASP A 148 -12.95 14.65 7.16
N LYS A 149 -12.70 15.97 7.15
CA LYS A 149 -11.42 16.56 7.58
C LYS A 149 -10.95 16.09 8.97
N SER A 150 -11.86 15.75 9.84
CA SER A 150 -11.54 15.20 11.17
C SER A 150 -11.02 13.77 11.14
N SER A 151 -11.14 13.10 10.01
CA SER A 151 -10.72 11.70 9.77
C SER A 151 -9.55 11.60 8.80
N GLU A 152 -9.08 12.72 8.26
CA GLU A 152 -7.89 12.77 7.42
C GLU A 152 -6.64 12.53 8.27
N VAL A 153 -5.70 11.74 7.74
CA VAL A 153 -4.38 11.45 8.32
C VAL A 153 -3.30 11.75 7.29
N GLU A 154 -2.18 12.30 7.72
CA GLU A 154 -1.11 12.76 6.82
C GLU A 154 -0.48 11.65 5.98
N THR A 155 -0.52 10.42 6.45
CA THR A 155 0.20 9.28 5.86
C THR A 155 -0.59 8.45 4.86
N THR A 156 -1.91 8.68 4.73
CA THR A 156 -2.78 7.86 3.86
C THR A 156 -3.47 8.73 2.84
N MET A 157 -3.23 8.48 1.57
CA MET A 157 -3.81 9.23 0.45
C MET A 157 -5.21 8.73 0.09
N ALA A 158 -5.36 7.43 0.01
CA ALA A 158 -6.62 6.74 -0.28
C ALA A 158 -6.66 5.38 0.39
N TYR A 159 -7.84 4.77 0.50
CA TYR A 159 -7.99 3.36 0.84
C TYR A 159 -9.30 2.78 0.30
N TYR A 160 -9.21 1.53 -0.13
CA TYR A 160 -10.36 0.74 -0.54
C TYR A 160 -11.01 0.04 0.65
N ILE A 161 -12.33 0.13 0.74
CA ILE A 161 -13.08 -0.64 1.74
C ILE A 161 -13.48 -1.98 1.11
N THR A 162 -12.81 -3.05 1.53
CA THR A 162 -13.11 -4.41 1.07
C THR A 162 -14.60 -4.72 1.22
N PRO A 163 -15.29 -5.18 0.18
CA PRO A 163 -16.71 -5.46 0.21
C PRO A 163 -17.03 -6.69 1.08
N PRO A 164 -18.27 -6.85 1.51
CA PRO A 164 -18.68 -8.12 2.10
C PRO A 164 -18.47 -9.30 1.13
N ILE A 165 -18.01 -10.44 1.64
CA ILE A 165 -17.73 -11.65 0.83
C ILE A 165 -18.94 -12.11 0.00
N ASP A 166 -20.15 -11.87 0.51
CA ASP A 166 -21.42 -12.21 -0.10
C ASP A 166 -22.08 -11.07 -0.90
N ASN A 167 -21.42 -9.91 -1.00
CA ASN A 167 -21.93 -8.78 -1.76
C ASN A 167 -20.80 -7.92 -2.32
N ILE A 168 -20.22 -8.35 -3.44
CA ILE A 168 -19.14 -7.65 -4.14
C ILE A 168 -19.59 -6.41 -4.92
N GLY A 169 -20.87 -6.07 -4.88
CA GLY A 169 -21.42 -4.86 -5.56
C GLY A 169 -21.28 -3.57 -4.75
N ILE A 170 -20.68 -3.62 -3.55
CA ILE A 170 -20.50 -2.43 -2.70
C ILE A 170 -19.01 -2.09 -2.63
N ASN A 171 -18.54 -1.27 -3.55
CA ASN A 171 -17.14 -0.89 -3.66
C ASN A 171 -16.97 0.59 -3.32
N ASN A 172 -16.27 0.88 -2.22
CA ASN A 172 -16.04 2.25 -1.79
C ASN A 172 -14.53 2.52 -1.68
N ILE A 173 -14.09 3.58 -2.35
CA ILE A 173 -12.74 4.12 -2.23
C ILE A 173 -12.84 5.42 -1.44
N LYS A 174 -12.09 5.54 -0.37
CA LYS A 174 -12.02 6.72 0.46
C LYS A 174 -10.78 7.52 0.10
N ILE A 175 -10.96 8.82 -0.07
CA ILE A 175 -9.91 9.74 -0.48
C ILE A 175 -9.62 10.72 0.65
N ASN A 176 -8.35 10.87 0.99
CA ASN A 176 -7.86 11.94 1.83
C ASN A 176 -7.60 13.19 0.97
N GLY A 177 -8.56 14.11 0.99
CA GLY A 177 -8.50 15.29 0.13
C GLY A 177 -7.29 16.20 0.39
N SER A 178 -6.77 16.24 1.61
CA SER A 178 -5.60 17.04 1.95
C SER A 178 -4.30 16.46 1.38
N ALA A 179 -4.23 15.14 1.20
CA ALA A 179 -3.04 14.48 0.68
C ALA A 179 -2.93 14.52 -0.85
N LEU A 180 -4.06 14.71 -1.58
CA LEU A 180 -4.06 14.76 -3.04
C LEU A 180 -3.47 16.06 -3.61
N ALA A 181 -3.38 17.13 -2.82
CA ALA A 181 -3.21 18.48 -3.34
C ALA A 181 -1.87 18.76 -4.03
N ASP A 182 -0.81 18.00 -3.72
CA ASP A 182 0.56 18.38 -4.07
C ASP A 182 1.34 17.37 -4.91
N ASN A 183 0.82 16.13 -5.13
CA ASN A 183 1.54 15.09 -5.88
C ASN A 183 0.66 14.32 -6.86
N THR A 184 0.78 14.65 -8.15
CA THR A 184 -0.08 14.08 -9.19
C THR A 184 0.27 12.62 -9.51
N ILE A 185 1.55 12.23 -9.44
CA ILE A 185 2.00 10.84 -9.67
C ILE A 185 1.46 9.96 -8.53
N GLN A 186 1.66 10.38 -7.28
CA GLN A 186 1.18 9.63 -6.12
C GLN A 186 -0.35 9.52 -6.09
N THR A 187 -1.06 10.55 -6.51
CA THR A 187 -2.52 10.50 -6.69
C THR A 187 -2.91 9.42 -7.69
N TYR A 188 -2.29 9.43 -8.88
CA TYR A 188 -2.56 8.45 -9.93
C TYR A 188 -2.28 7.01 -9.45
N VAL A 189 -1.09 6.78 -8.90
CA VAL A 189 -0.68 5.45 -8.39
C VAL A 189 -1.60 4.98 -7.28
N SER A 190 -1.96 5.86 -6.32
CA SER A 190 -2.87 5.49 -5.22
C SER A 190 -4.27 5.13 -5.71
N ILE A 191 -4.82 5.85 -6.67
CA ILE A 191 -6.13 5.51 -7.25
C ILE A 191 -6.09 4.19 -8.00
N ALA A 192 -5.02 3.93 -8.76
CA ALA A 192 -4.81 2.64 -9.43
C ALA A 192 -4.65 1.49 -8.41
N HIS A 193 -3.94 1.74 -7.30
CA HIS A 193 -3.71 0.79 -6.21
C HIS A 193 -5.02 0.42 -5.50
N GLU A 194 -5.81 1.41 -5.09
CA GLU A 194 -7.06 1.16 -4.36
C GLU A 194 -8.20 0.69 -5.25
N GLY A 195 -8.17 1.10 -6.53
CA GLY A 195 -9.21 0.86 -7.50
C GLY A 195 -8.98 -0.33 -8.42
N ILE A 196 -9.09 -0.04 -9.70
CA ILE A 196 -8.84 -0.95 -10.83
C ILE A 196 -7.56 -0.49 -11.52
N PRO A 197 -6.56 -1.35 -11.69
CA PRO A 197 -6.55 -2.82 -11.52
C PRO A 197 -6.11 -3.35 -10.15
N GLY A 198 -5.96 -2.48 -9.15
CA GLY A 198 -5.46 -2.83 -7.82
C GLY A 198 -6.48 -3.56 -6.92
N HIS A 199 -6.61 -3.12 -5.67
CA HIS A 199 -7.39 -3.81 -4.63
C HIS A 199 -8.85 -4.08 -4.99
N MET A 200 -9.56 -3.13 -5.58
CA MET A 200 -10.96 -3.34 -5.94
C MET A 200 -11.10 -4.51 -6.92
N MET A 201 -10.31 -4.53 -7.98
CA MET A 201 -10.36 -5.62 -8.96
C MET A 201 -9.90 -6.94 -8.36
N GLN A 202 -8.85 -6.93 -7.54
CA GLN A 202 -8.32 -8.08 -6.83
C GLN A 202 -9.39 -8.73 -5.95
N TYR A 203 -9.98 -7.97 -5.01
CA TYR A 203 -10.94 -8.51 -4.05
C TYR A 203 -12.26 -8.90 -4.68
N THR A 204 -12.76 -8.12 -5.65
CA THR A 204 -13.99 -8.52 -6.35
C THR A 204 -13.80 -9.80 -7.14
N SER A 205 -12.68 -9.97 -7.82
CA SER A 205 -12.34 -11.20 -8.55
C SER A 205 -12.14 -12.39 -7.60
N PHE A 206 -11.43 -12.19 -6.50
CA PHE A 206 -11.16 -13.21 -5.48
C PHE A 206 -12.44 -13.68 -4.80
N PHE A 207 -13.33 -12.77 -4.43
CA PHE A 207 -14.60 -13.12 -3.78
C PHE A 207 -15.62 -13.70 -4.75
N ASN A 208 -15.58 -13.32 -6.02
CA ASN A 208 -16.45 -13.90 -7.06
C ASN A 208 -16.04 -15.34 -7.44
N ASN A 209 -14.83 -15.78 -7.12
CA ASN A 209 -14.36 -17.10 -7.49
C ASN A 209 -14.99 -18.19 -6.59
N GLU A 210 -15.89 -18.97 -7.16
CA GLU A 210 -16.61 -20.06 -6.47
C GLU A 210 -15.69 -21.24 -6.07
N ASN A 211 -14.52 -21.39 -6.70
CA ASN A 211 -13.56 -22.44 -6.37
C ASN A 211 -12.75 -22.14 -5.10
N ILE A 212 -12.84 -20.92 -4.56
CA ILE A 212 -12.16 -20.50 -3.35
C ILE A 212 -13.12 -20.63 -2.17
N SER A 213 -12.73 -21.38 -1.13
CA SER A 213 -13.54 -21.54 0.07
C SER A 213 -13.70 -20.20 0.83
N ASN A 214 -14.83 -20.03 1.53
CA ASN A 214 -15.06 -18.82 2.33
C ASN A 214 -14.00 -18.63 3.42
N VAL A 215 -13.49 -19.71 4.00
CA VAL A 215 -12.39 -19.61 4.97
C VAL A 215 -11.13 -18.99 4.31
N ARG A 216 -10.80 -19.42 3.08
CA ARG A 216 -9.65 -18.85 2.36
C ARG A 216 -9.89 -17.40 1.94
N LYS A 217 -11.11 -17.04 1.56
CA LYS A 217 -11.48 -15.65 1.25
C LYS A 217 -11.33 -14.73 2.46
N TYR A 218 -11.57 -15.26 3.66
CA TYR A 218 -11.47 -14.53 4.91
C TYR A 218 -10.03 -14.47 5.46
N ALA A 219 -9.27 -15.56 5.32
CA ALA A 219 -7.88 -15.66 5.78
C ALA A 219 -6.94 -15.08 4.71
N GLY A 220 -6.80 -13.76 4.67
CA GLY A 220 -5.87 -13.07 3.78
C GLY A 220 -4.41 -13.22 4.22
N ILE A 221 -3.49 -13.21 3.26
CA ILE A 221 -2.06 -12.96 3.48
C ILE A 221 -1.79 -11.58 2.88
N ILE A 222 -1.15 -10.70 3.65
CA ILE A 222 -1.11 -9.28 3.30
C ILE A 222 -0.13 -8.99 2.15
N ALA A 223 1.02 -9.67 2.09
CA ALA A 223 2.00 -9.41 1.03
C ALA A 223 1.48 -9.67 -0.39
N PRO A 224 0.78 -10.77 -0.71
CA PRO A 224 0.15 -10.91 -2.02
C PRO A 224 -0.95 -9.88 -2.30
N SER A 225 -1.60 -9.34 -1.26
CA SER A 225 -2.61 -8.31 -1.41
C SER A 225 -1.99 -6.98 -1.81
N GLU A 226 -1.09 -6.46 -1.01
CA GLU A 226 -0.39 -5.20 -1.26
C GLU A 226 0.52 -5.29 -2.49
N GLY A 227 1.23 -6.42 -2.63
CA GLY A 227 2.11 -6.66 -3.77
C GLY A 227 1.38 -6.66 -5.11
N TRP A 228 0.18 -7.26 -5.19
CA TRP A 228 -0.64 -7.16 -6.41
C TRP A 228 -1.04 -5.71 -6.68
N ALA A 229 -1.58 -5.02 -5.70
CA ALA A 229 -2.10 -3.66 -5.88
C ALA A 229 -0.98 -2.69 -6.29
N GLN A 230 0.19 -2.81 -5.67
CA GLN A 230 1.36 -2.01 -6.03
C GLN A 230 1.91 -2.38 -7.42
N TYR A 231 2.09 -3.68 -7.70
CA TYR A 231 2.51 -4.16 -9.02
C TYR A 231 1.55 -3.66 -10.12
N ALA A 232 0.25 -3.84 -9.91
CA ALA A 232 -0.76 -3.46 -10.88
C ALA A 232 -0.79 -1.95 -11.12
N SER A 233 -0.75 -1.13 -10.06
CA SER A 233 -0.74 0.34 -10.18
C SER A 233 0.49 0.84 -10.94
N LEU A 234 1.68 0.33 -10.62
CA LEU A 234 2.92 0.72 -11.29
C LEU A 234 2.92 0.37 -12.78
N ASN A 235 2.30 -0.76 -13.17
CA ASN A 235 2.20 -1.12 -14.59
C ASN A 235 1.23 -0.22 -15.37
N THR A 236 0.29 0.48 -14.72
CA THR A 236 -0.57 1.47 -15.38
C THR A 236 0.13 2.79 -15.70
N LEU A 237 1.31 3.04 -15.12
CA LEU A 237 2.09 4.26 -15.40
C LEU A 237 2.41 4.42 -16.89
N GLU A 238 2.58 3.31 -17.63
CA GLU A 238 2.81 3.37 -19.08
C GLU A 238 1.68 4.13 -19.80
N TYR A 239 0.43 3.93 -19.38
CA TYR A 239 -0.73 4.54 -20.01
C TYR A 239 -0.71 6.07 -19.91
N ILE A 240 -0.45 6.58 -18.69
CA ILE A 240 -0.48 8.03 -18.47
C ILE A 240 0.78 8.71 -19.00
N VAL A 241 1.93 8.07 -18.92
CA VAL A 241 3.18 8.57 -19.48
C VAL A 241 3.09 8.73 -21.01
N GLU A 242 2.48 7.75 -21.70
CA GLU A 242 2.23 7.84 -23.13
C GLU A 242 1.18 8.90 -23.47
N GLU A 243 0.12 9.05 -22.68
CA GLU A 243 -0.92 10.06 -22.86
C GLU A 243 -0.35 11.49 -22.76
N GLU A 244 0.58 11.70 -21.81
CA GLU A 244 1.29 12.98 -21.63
C GLU A 244 2.41 13.20 -22.67
N GLY A 245 2.59 12.28 -23.61
CA GLY A 245 3.52 12.39 -24.74
C GLY A 245 4.97 11.98 -24.46
N TYR A 246 5.22 11.26 -23.37
CA TYR A 246 6.52 10.74 -23.02
C TYR A 246 6.70 9.27 -23.48
N LYS A 247 7.93 8.77 -23.42
CA LYS A 247 8.24 7.37 -23.72
C LYS A 247 8.05 6.49 -22.50
N LYS A 248 7.86 5.19 -22.71
CA LYS A 248 7.72 4.16 -21.67
C LYS A 248 8.88 4.10 -20.68
N ASP A 249 10.10 4.43 -21.10
CA ASP A 249 11.27 4.52 -20.21
C ASP A 249 11.00 5.41 -18.98
N LEU A 250 10.18 6.46 -19.16
CA LEU A 250 9.81 7.34 -18.04
C LEU A 250 8.87 6.63 -17.04
N ALA A 251 7.94 5.80 -17.50
CA ALA A 251 7.12 4.99 -16.61
C ALA A 251 7.97 3.98 -15.84
N GLU A 252 8.96 3.39 -16.50
CA GLU A 252 9.88 2.43 -15.88
C GLU A 252 10.72 3.08 -14.78
N ILE A 253 11.27 4.29 -15.00
CA ILE A 253 12.06 4.97 -13.96
C ILE A 253 11.19 5.39 -12.78
N ILE A 254 9.95 5.85 -13.00
CA ILE A 254 9.01 6.16 -11.92
C ILE A 254 8.70 4.89 -11.10
N ALA A 255 8.44 3.77 -11.77
CA ALA A 255 8.18 2.51 -11.09
C ALA A 255 9.40 1.98 -10.32
N ILE A 256 10.60 2.13 -10.85
CA ILE A 256 11.85 1.76 -10.16
C ILE A 256 12.05 2.62 -8.91
N ASP A 257 11.84 3.92 -8.99
CA ASP A 257 11.99 4.85 -7.86
C ASP A 257 11.04 4.50 -6.71
N GLU A 258 9.77 4.27 -7.02
CA GLU A 258 8.76 3.82 -6.05
C GLU A 258 9.17 2.49 -5.37
N ARG A 259 9.61 1.50 -6.16
CA ARG A 259 10.04 0.20 -5.64
C ARG A 259 11.28 0.32 -4.74
N ILE A 260 12.28 1.10 -5.14
CA ILE A 260 13.46 1.38 -4.33
C ILE A 260 13.05 2.05 -3.02
N GLY A 261 12.14 3.00 -3.04
CA GLY A 261 11.63 3.66 -1.84
C GLY A 261 11.05 2.68 -0.81
N TYR A 262 10.17 1.78 -1.23
CA TYR A 262 9.60 0.73 -0.37
C TYR A 262 10.66 -0.27 0.12
N LEU A 263 11.58 -0.67 -0.75
CA LEU A 263 12.66 -1.61 -0.38
C LEU A 263 13.61 -1.00 0.67
N ILE A 264 13.99 0.26 0.53
CA ILE A 264 14.84 0.97 1.49
C ILE A 264 14.14 1.10 2.84
N GLN A 265 12.86 1.50 2.85
CA GLN A 265 12.07 1.56 4.08
C GLN A 265 11.98 0.19 4.77
N THR A 266 11.76 -0.88 3.99
CA THR A 266 11.78 -2.26 4.50
C THR A 266 13.15 -2.64 5.05
N ARG A 267 14.23 -2.22 4.40
CA ARG A 267 15.59 -2.48 4.89
C ARG A 267 15.88 -1.76 6.21
N PHE A 268 15.34 -0.53 6.39
CA PHE A 268 15.36 0.16 7.69
C PHE A 268 14.60 -0.62 8.75
N ASP A 269 13.41 -1.12 8.43
CA ASP A 269 12.59 -1.89 9.36
C ASP A 269 13.31 -3.15 9.83
N LEU A 270 13.87 -3.94 8.91
CA LEU A 270 14.66 -5.12 9.19
C LEU A 270 15.94 -4.80 9.99
N GLY A 271 16.63 -3.72 9.66
CA GLY A 271 17.82 -3.25 10.35
C GLY A 271 17.54 -2.88 11.79
N VAL A 272 16.55 -2.05 12.03
CA VAL A 272 16.20 -1.55 13.36
C VAL A 272 15.60 -2.65 14.23
N ASN A 273 14.65 -3.42 13.69
CA ASN A 273 13.87 -4.36 14.49
C ASN A 273 14.52 -5.74 14.63
N TYR A 274 15.45 -6.11 13.74
CA TYR A 274 16.14 -7.41 13.78
C TYR A 274 17.65 -7.30 13.99
N GLU A 275 18.35 -6.45 13.22
CA GLU A 275 19.81 -6.32 13.31
C GLU A 275 20.26 -5.39 14.43
N ASP A 276 19.31 -4.75 15.16
CA ASP A 276 19.59 -3.88 16.31
C ASP A 276 20.27 -2.55 15.92
N TRP A 277 19.94 -2.01 14.72
CA TRP A 277 20.44 -0.71 14.31
C TRP A 277 19.97 0.38 15.26
N ASP A 278 20.87 1.21 15.67
CA ASP A 278 20.55 2.50 16.26
C ASP A 278 20.44 3.60 15.18
N LEU A 279 20.20 4.84 15.60
CA LEU A 279 20.04 5.95 14.64
C LEU A 279 21.33 6.25 13.87
N ASP A 280 22.51 5.99 14.49
CA ASP A 280 23.80 6.20 13.83
C ASP A 280 24.03 5.13 12.74
N ASP A 281 23.64 3.88 13.00
CA ASP A 281 23.67 2.79 12.00
C ASP A 281 22.72 3.08 10.83
N ALA A 282 21.50 3.57 11.13
CA ALA A 282 20.53 3.95 10.14
C ALA A 282 21.06 5.12 9.26
N ASN A 283 21.68 6.13 9.85
CA ASN A 283 22.32 7.21 9.11
C ASN A 283 23.50 6.71 8.26
N ALA A 284 24.30 5.79 8.79
CA ALA A 284 25.41 5.18 8.05
C ALA A 284 24.93 4.38 6.83
N TYR A 285 23.82 3.65 6.98
CA TYR A 285 23.19 2.95 5.85
C TYR A 285 22.64 3.91 4.81
N ALA A 286 21.95 4.96 5.24
CA ALA A 286 21.34 5.95 4.35
C ALA A 286 22.36 6.81 3.59
N ASN A 287 23.57 6.94 4.07
CA ASN A 287 24.74 7.66 3.58
C ASN A 287 24.58 8.38 2.22
N GLY A 288 23.93 9.57 2.24
CA GLY A 288 23.72 10.40 1.06
C GLY A 288 22.47 10.07 0.24
N MET A 289 21.69 9.05 0.59
CA MET A 289 20.37 8.81 0.01
C MET A 289 19.30 9.75 0.60
N TYR A 290 19.40 9.99 1.93
CA TYR A 290 18.46 10.84 2.67
C TYR A 290 19.20 11.77 3.64
N ASP A 291 18.57 12.92 3.93
CA ASP A 291 19.03 13.81 4.98
C ASP A 291 18.75 13.20 6.37
N GLU A 292 19.54 13.57 7.38
CA GLU A 292 19.42 13.07 8.77
C GLU A 292 18.00 13.24 9.36
N GLU A 293 17.28 14.30 8.98
CA GLU A 293 15.90 14.53 9.41
C GLU A 293 14.96 13.48 8.83
N VAL A 294 15.10 13.13 7.56
CA VAL A 294 14.33 12.07 6.88
C VAL A 294 14.65 10.71 7.48
N VAL A 295 15.95 10.43 7.70
CA VAL A 295 16.39 9.19 8.37
C VAL A 295 15.75 9.03 9.75
N LYS A 296 15.71 10.13 10.53
CA LYS A 296 15.08 10.14 11.85
C LYS A 296 13.58 9.83 11.78
N ILE A 297 12.88 10.40 10.79
CA ILE A 297 11.45 10.13 10.56
C ILE A 297 11.22 8.66 10.21
N LEU A 298 12.01 8.09 9.31
CA LEU A 298 11.94 6.68 8.92
C LEU A 298 12.25 5.76 10.12
N TYR A 299 13.29 6.09 10.88
CA TYR A 299 13.66 5.35 12.09
C TYR A 299 12.52 5.32 13.11
N ASP A 300 11.94 6.48 13.43
CA ASP A 300 10.83 6.58 14.38
C ASP A 300 9.59 5.82 13.88
N ALA A 301 9.33 5.84 12.57
CA ALA A 301 8.22 5.11 11.97
C ALA A 301 8.36 3.60 12.17
N VAL A 302 9.52 3.02 11.85
CA VAL A 302 9.74 1.56 11.98
C VAL A 302 9.88 1.10 13.45
N VAL A 303 10.28 1.99 14.35
CA VAL A 303 10.23 1.72 15.81
C VAL A 303 8.77 1.70 16.29
N GLY A 304 7.94 2.61 15.74
CA GLY A 304 6.54 2.76 16.12
C GLY A 304 5.61 1.68 15.58
N ASP A 305 5.89 1.19 14.37
CA ASP A 305 5.05 0.20 13.67
C ASP A 305 5.92 -0.82 12.92
N PRO A 306 6.49 -1.80 13.63
CA PRO A 306 7.38 -2.80 13.06
C PRO A 306 6.70 -3.70 12.02
N GLY A 307 7.29 -3.82 10.85
CA GLY A 307 6.84 -4.71 9.78
C GLY A 307 5.72 -4.15 8.90
N GLU A 308 5.29 -2.89 9.09
CA GLU A 308 4.17 -2.31 8.34
C GLU A 308 4.47 -2.21 6.85
N ILE A 309 5.69 -1.83 6.48
CA ILE A 309 6.07 -1.60 5.08
C ILE A 309 6.48 -2.87 4.32
N ILE A 310 6.79 -3.97 5.02
CA ILE A 310 7.28 -5.22 4.43
C ILE A 310 6.36 -5.77 3.34
N PRO A 311 5.02 -5.83 3.51
CA PRO A 311 4.13 -6.37 2.50
C PRO A 311 4.19 -5.63 1.16
N TYR A 312 4.37 -4.32 1.20
CA TYR A 312 4.46 -3.48 -0.01
C TYR A 312 5.73 -3.79 -0.79
N ALA A 313 6.89 -3.81 -0.14
CA ALA A 313 8.16 -4.10 -0.79
C ALA A 313 8.27 -5.57 -1.22
N TYR A 314 8.18 -6.49 -0.25
CA TYR A 314 8.32 -7.92 -0.51
C TYR A 314 7.26 -8.44 -1.48
N GLY A 315 6.00 -8.04 -1.27
CA GLY A 315 4.90 -8.47 -2.12
C GLY A 315 5.04 -7.99 -3.56
N THR A 316 5.45 -6.74 -3.77
CA THR A 316 5.65 -6.18 -5.11
C THR A 316 6.78 -6.91 -5.84
N GLU A 317 7.92 -7.08 -5.21
CA GLU A 317 9.05 -7.80 -5.80
C GLU A 317 8.70 -9.26 -6.11
N TYR A 318 7.93 -9.90 -5.25
CA TYR A 318 7.44 -11.25 -5.48
C TYR A 318 6.51 -11.33 -6.71
N MET A 319 5.66 -10.32 -6.96
CA MET A 319 4.83 -10.26 -8.16
C MET A 319 5.67 -10.10 -9.43
N TYR A 320 6.71 -9.24 -9.39
CA TYR A 320 7.65 -9.12 -10.50
C TYR A 320 8.40 -10.43 -10.76
N ASP A 321 8.84 -11.15 -9.72
CA ASP A 321 9.50 -12.46 -9.87
C ASP A 321 8.56 -13.50 -10.49
N LEU A 322 7.29 -13.55 -10.07
CA LEU A 322 6.30 -14.45 -10.66
C LEU A 322 6.05 -14.16 -12.13
N ARG A 323 5.99 -12.86 -12.51
CA ARG A 323 5.87 -12.43 -13.90
C ARG A 323 7.07 -12.91 -14.72
N ASP A 324 8.27 -12.67 -14.24
CA ASP A 324 9.51 -13.00 -14.94
C ASP A 324 9.65 -14.53 -15.08
N GLU A 325 9.36 -15.30 -14.02
CA GLU A 325 9.33 -16.76 -14.09
C GLU A 325 8.29 -17.27 -15.11
N TYR A 326 7.14 -16.62 -15.21
CA TYR A 326 6.11 -16.98 -16.19
C TYR A 326 6.61 -16.74 -17.63
N PHE A 327 7.21 -15.58 -17.91
CA PHE A 327 7.74 -15.26 -19.23
C PHE A 327 8.94 -16.14 -19.61
N ASP A 328 9.79 -16.51 -18.67
CA ASP A 328 10.89 -17.43 -18.90
C ASP A 328 10.38 -18.84 -19.30
N LYS A 329 9.28 -19.29 -18.69
CA LYS A 329 8.69 -20.59 -18.99
C LYS A 329 7.86 -20.62 -20.27
N LYS A 330 7.21 -19.54 -20.64
CA LYS A 330 6.23 -19.49 -21.73
C LYS A 330 6.73 -18.74 -22.97
N GLY A 331 7.80 -17.95 -22.84
CA GLY A 331 8.25 -16.99 -23.85
C GLY A 331 7.55 -15.63 -23.72
N LYS A 332 8.25 -14.57 -24.14
CA LYS A 332 7.78 -13.18 -23.99
C LYS A 332 6.60 -12.78 -24.88
N ASP A 333 6.15 -13.67 -25.77
CA ASP A 333 5.04 -13.42 -26.71
C ASP A 333 3.66 -13.81 -26.14
N VAL A 334 3.60 -14.19 -24.87
CA VAL A 334 2.34 -14.49 -24.17
C VAL A 334 1.90 -13.22 -23.45
N LYS A 335 0.75 -12.68 -23.90
CA LYS A 335 0.06 -11.60 -23.19
C LYS A 335 -0.72 -12.14 -22.00
#